data_5c1105b9011f702df793ca7b0d050635
#
_entry.id   5c1105b9011f702df793ca7b0d050635
#
_cell.length_a   1.000
_cell.length_b   1.000
_cell.length_c   1.000
_cell.angle_alpha   90.00
_cell.angle_beta   90.00
_cell.angle_gamma   90.00
#
_symmetry.space_group_name_H-M   'P 1'
#
loop_
_entity.id
_entity.type
_entity.pdbx_description
1 polymer ?
#
loop_
_entity_poly.entity_id
_entity_poly.type
_entity_poly.pdbx_seq_one_letter_code
_entity_poly.pdbx_strand_id
1 'polypeptide(L)' 'MYNHQLDTFIVVADVGSFNKAAEKLYISANAVMKQINLLERNIGFPLFERTHTGLKLTA' A
#
# COMPACT_ATOMS: atom_id res chain seq x y z
N MET A 1 -6.22 -0.39 18.80
CA MET A 1 -4.76 -0.43 18.68
C MET A 1 -4.34 0.05 17.31
N TYR A 2 -3.30 0.83 17.25
CA TYR A 2 -2.85 1.43 16.00
C TYR A 2 -2.26 0.37 15.06
N ASN A 3 -2.66 0.39 13.79
CA ASN A 3 -2.19 -0.57 12.80
C ASN A 3 -1.48 0.18 11.67
N HIS A 4 -0.16 0.10 11.63
CA HIS A 4 0.65 0.76 10.60
C HIS A 4 0.33 0.27 9.19
N GLN A 5 -0.06 -0.99 9.07
CA GLN A 5 -0.41 -1.56 7.76
C GLN A 5 -1.65 -0.88 7.17
N LEU A 6 -2.64 -0.60 8.01
CA LEU A 6 -3.83 0.10 7.57
C LEU A 6 -3.53 1.54 7.19
N ASP A 7 -2.69 2.22 7.97
CA ASP A 7 -2.27 3.58 7.63
C ASP A 7 -1.56 3.63 6.30
N THR A 8 -0.64 2.69 6.09
CA THR A 8 0.09 2.59 4.83
C THR A 8 -0.86 2.33 3.68
N PHE A 9 -1.83 1.44 3.87
CA PHE A 9 -2.84 1.16 2.86
C PHE A 9 -3.63 2.42 2.47
N ILE A 10 -4.06 3.19 3.46
CA ILE A 10 -4.83 4.41 3.21
C ILE A 10 -4.01 5.41 2.40
N VAL A 11 -2.74 5.60 2.76
CA VAL A 11 -1.86 6.53 2.04
C VAL A 11 -1.62 6.04 0.62
N VAL A 12 -1.34 4.75 0.43
CA VAL A 12 -1.11 4.19 -0.92
C VAL A 12 -2.36 4.35 -1.78
N ALA A 13 -3.53 4.07 -1.22
CA ALA A 13 -4.79 4.23 -1.95
C ALA A 13 -5.03 5.68 -2.34
N ASP A 14 -4.69 6.60 -1.46
CA ASP A 14 -4.89 8.03 -1.68
C ASP A 14 -3.97 8.58 -2.77
N VAL A 15 -2.69 8.20 -2.75
CA VAL A 15 -1.71 8.74 -3.70
C VAL A 15 -1.56 7.91 -4.97
N GLY A 16 -2.01 6.66 -4.94
CA GLY A 16 -2.01 5.78 -6.12
C GLY A 16 -0.63 5.29 -6.54
N SER A 17 0.35 5.30 -5.64
CA SER A 17 1.72 4.91 -5.98
C SER A 17 2.47 4.51 -4.71
N PHE A 18 3.22 3.39 -4.80
CA PHE A 18 4.10 2.99 -3.70
C PHE A 18 5.20 4.02 -3.45
N ASN A 19 5.78 4.56 -4.54
CA ASN A 19 6.86 5.53 -4.40
C ASN A 19 6.38 6.82 -3.75
N LYS A 20 5.23 7.32 -4.17
CA LYS A 20 4.66 8.54 -3.57
C LYS A 20 4.25 8.31 -2.12
N ALA A 21 3.71 7.13 -1.81
CA ALA A 21 3.38 6.78 -0.44
C ALA A 21 4.62 6.74 0.44
N ALA A 22 5.71 6.17 -0.09
CA ALA A 22 6.98 6.11 0.64
C ALA A 22 7.49 7.50 0.99
N GLU A 23 7.43 8.43 0.03
CA GLU A 23 7.83 9.82 0.29
C GLU A 23 6.98 10.44 1.38
N LYS A 24 5.67 10.23 1.32
CA LYS A 24 4.74 10.80 2.28
C LYS A 24 4.93 10.23 3.69
N LEU A 25 5.29 8.96 3.76
CA LEU A 25 5.47 8.26 5.04
C LEU A 25 6.91 8.29 5.56
N TYR A 26 7.83 8.87 4.77
CA TYR A 26 9.27 8.96 5.13
C TYR A 26 9.89 7.57 5.34
N ILE A 27 9.51 6.59 4.50
CA ILE A 27 10.08 5.25 4.51
C ILE A 27 10.40 4.84 3.07
N SER A 28 11.11 3.71 2.90
CA SER A 28 11.44 3.24 1.57
C SER A 28 10.22 2.65 0.86
N ALA A 29 10.25 2.64 -0.47
CA ALA A 29 9.20 1.98 -1.25
C ALA A 29 9.11 0.50 -0.92
N ASN A 30 10.26 -0.16 -0.68
CA ASN A 30 10.27 -1.57 -0.28
C ASN A 30 9.55 -1.79 1.05
N ALA A 31 9.71 -0.86 1.99
CA ALA A 31 9.01 -0.95 3.27
C ALA A 31 7.50 -0.81 3.08
N VAL A 32 7.07 0.10 2.20
CA VAL A 32 5.65 0.26 1.87
C VAL A 32 5.11 -1.04 1.28
N MET A 33 5.80 -1.60 0.29
CA MET A 33 5.38 -2.84 -0.37
C MET A 33 5.29 -4.00 0.62
N LYS A 34 6.25 -4.09 1.54
CA LYS A 34 6.25 -5.13 2.55
C LYS A 34 5.03 -5.03 3.46
N GLN A 35 4.69 -3.83 3.90
CA GLN A 35 3.52 -3.61 4.74
C GLN A 35 2.23 -3.96 4.02
N ILE A 36 2.10 -3.58 2.76
CA ILE A 36 0.93 -3.92 1.95
C ILE A 36 0.83 -5.42 1.74
N ASN A 37 1.95 -6.09 1.44
CA ASN A 37 1.95 -7.54 1.26
C ASN A 37 1.51 -8.27 2.53
N LEU A 38 1.96 -7.80 3.70
CA LEU A 38 1.56 -8.39 4.97
C LEU A 38 0.06 -8.21 5.21
N LEU A 39 -0.46 -7.03 4.90
CA LEU A 39 -1.88 -6.76 5.05
C LEU A 39 -2.70 -7.66 4.13
N GLU A 40 -2.29 -7.77 2.87
CA GLU A 40 -2.97 -8.64 1.90
C GLU A 40 -2.96 -10.09 2.36
N ARG A 41 -1.84 -10.55 2.92
CA ARG A 41 -1.73 -11.90 3.44
C ARG A 41 -2.69 -12.13 4.61
N ASN A 42 -2.81 -11.14 5.49
CA ASN A 42 -3.69 -11.24 6.65
C ASN A 42 -5.17 -11.30 6.27
N ILE A 43 -5.57 -10.56 5.24
CA ILE A 43 -6.98 -10.53 4.82
C ILE A 43 -7.30 -11.57 3.75
N GLY A 44 -6.28 -12.16 3.12
CA GLY A 44 -6.44 -13.31 2.22
C GLY A 44 -6.69 -12.97 0.76
N PHE A 45 -6.57 -11.72 0.35
CA PHE A 45 -6.71 -11.36 -1.06
C PHE A 45 -5.93 -10.07 -1.37
N PRO A 46 -5.55 -9.85 -2.66
CA PRO A 46 -4.82 -8.64 -3.03
C PRO A 46 -5.71 -7.41 -2.96
N LEU A 47 -5.13 -6.31 -2.46
CA LEU A 47 -5.83 -5.04 -2.34
C LEU A 47 -5.61 -4.13 -3.54
N PHE A 48 -4.45 -4.28 -4.21
CA PHE A 48 -4.09 -3.42 -5.32
C PHE A 48 -3.77 -4.23 -6.56
N GLU A 49 -4.16 -3.69 -7.70
CA GLU A 49 -3.79 -4.19 -9.01
C GLU A 49 -2.85 -3.19 -9.65
N ARG A 50 -1.73 -3.68 -10.21
CA ARG A 50 -0.78 -2.82 -10.90
C ARG A 50 -1.22 -2.61 -12.33
N THR A 51 -1.31 -1.35 -12.74
CA THR A 51 -1.69 -0.98 -14.10
C THR A 51 -0.62 -0.07 -14.68
N HIS A 52 -0.70 0.21 -15.98
CA HIS A 52 0.23 1.11 -16.66
C HIS A 52 0.16 2.52 -16.11
N THR A 53 -0.98 2.92 -15.57
CA THR A 53 -1.19 4.27 -15.06
C THR A 53 -1.00 4.38 -13.56
N GLY A 54 -0.69 3.27 -12.87
CA GLY A 54 -0.46 3.27 -11.43
C GLY A 54 -1.16 2.11 -10.74
N LEU A 55 -1.54 2.33 -9.49
CA LEU A 55 -2.21 1.31 -8.69
C LEU A 55 -3.72 1.52 -8.70
N LYS A 56 -4.45 0.42 -8.71
CA LYS A 56 -5.89 0.44 -8.67
C LYS A 56 -6.38 -0.52 -7.59
N LEU A 57 -7.40 -0.12 -6.85
CA LEU A 57 -8.02 -1.01 -5.85
C LEU A 57 -8.72 -2.16 -6.56
N THR A 58 -8.60 -3.35 -5.98
CA THR A 58 -9.13 -4.57 -6.59
C THR A 58 -10.64 -4.76 -6.38
N ALA A 59 -11.17 -4.13 -5.39
CA ALA A 59 -12.57 -4.39 -5.06
C ALA A 59 -13.47 -3.32 -5.54
#